data_ac140dab6a4b70e8fb683aa83107273b
#
_entry.id   ac140dab6a4b70e8fb683aa83107273b
#
_cell.length_a   1.000
_cell.length_b   1.000
_cell.length_c   1.000
_cell.angle_alpha   90.00
_cell.angle_beta   90.00
_cell.angle_gamma   90.00
#
_symmetry.space_group_name_H-M   'P 1'
#
loop_
_entity.id
_entity.type
_entity.pdbx_description
1 polymer ?
#
loop_
_entity_poly.entity_id
_entity_poly.type
_entity_poly.pdbx_seq_one_letter_code
_entity_poly.pdbx_strand_id
1 'polypeptide(L)'
;MKNVFEAVDHYIEGLLTHEDAVLKGVVQSLMEAGMPQISVSANQGKLLNMLALLCRAKKILEIGTLGGYSTIWLARALPADGKLVTIELEPKHAEVAHNNIVKANLDSKVEFRVGKASEILLQLKEHGESFDLIFIDADKPSYPEYLKLSLQLSHSGTLIVADNVVRYGEVVKKNSKDENVIGAQHFNTMLSECKDVTATILQTVGVKGHDGIALAIVK
;
A
#
# COMPACT_ATOMS: atom_id res chain seq x y z
N MET A 1 -22.21 -15.92 -3.05
CA MET A 1 -20.72 -15.96 -2.95
C MET A 1 -20.15 -14.79 -2.17
N LYS A 2 -20.56 -13.53 -2.43
CA LYS A 2 -20.04 -12.34 -1.71
C LYS A 2 -20.14 -12.49 -0.18
N ASN A 3 -21.29 -12.90 0.35
CA ASN A 3 -21.51 -13.11 1.78
C ASN A 3 -20.58 -14.16 2.43
N VAL A 4 -20.14 -15.18 1.65
CA VAL A 4 -19.20 -16.19 2.18
C VAL A 4 -17.81 -15.61 2.36
N PHE A 5 -17.32 -14.82 1.41
CA PHE A 5 -16.00 -14.20 1.50
C PHE A 5 -15.92 -13.19 2.66
N GLU A 6 -16.95 -12.38 2.83
CA GLU A 6 -17.05 -11.45 3.97
C GLU A 6 -17.08 -12.20 5.32
N ALA A 7 -17.89 -13.27 5.42
CA ALA A 7 -17.97 -14.08 6.63
C ALA A 7 -16.64 -14.76 6.96
N VAL A 8 -15.92 -15.25 5.96
CA VAL A 8 -14.59 -15.86 6.15
C VAL A 8 -13.56 -14.81 6.55
N ASP A 9 -13.60 -13.60 5.98
CA ASP A 9 -12.72 -12.50 6.39
C ASP A 9 -12.93 -12.15 7.87
N HIS A 10 -14.16 -11.97 8.31
CA HIS A 10 -14.47 -11.72 9.73
C HIS A 10 -14.05 -12.87 10.65
N TYR A 11 -14.18 -14.12 10.18
CA TYR A 11 -13.69 -15.28 10.94
C TYR A 11 -12.16 -15.20 11.11
N ILE A 12 -11.41 -14.90 10.05
CA ILE A 12 -9.95 -14.74 10.09
C ILE A 12 -9.55 -13.56 10.99
N GLU A 13 -10.23 -12.43 10.86
CA GLU A 13 -10.01 -11.25 11.70
C GLU A 13 -10.16 -11.58 13.18
N GLY A 14 -11.22 -12.31 13.54
CA GLY A 14 -11.45 -12.73 14.92
C GLY A 14 -10.39 -13.67 15.49
N LEU A 15 -9.70 -14.42 14.63
CA LEU A 15 -8.68 -15.39 15.05
C LEU A 15 -7.25 -14.81 15.04
N LEU A 16 -6.89 -14.03 14.03
CA LEU A 16 -5.49 -13.72 13.72
C LEU A 16 -5.19 -12.23 13.63
N THR A 17 -6.20 -11.40 13.33
CA THR A 17 -6.00 -9.99 13.08
C THR A 17 -6.63 -9.16 14.19
N HIS A 18 -5.91 -9.01 15.30
CA HIS A 18 -6.40 -8.26 16.45
C HIS A 18 -6.12 -6.76 16.25
N GLU A 19 -7.12 -6.03 15.74
CA GLU A 19 -7.06 -4.57 15.71
C GLU A 19 -7.22 -4.00 17.12
N ASP A 20 -6.28 -3.14 17.49
CA ASP A 20 -6.41 -2.35 18.71
C ASP A 20 -7.33 -1.12 18.52
N ALA A 21 -7.52 -0.37 19.58
CA ALA A 21 -8.37 0.82 19.56
C ALA A 21 -7.86 1.91 18.58
N VAL A 22 -6.55 1.95 18.32
CA VAL A 22 -5.95 2.94 17.42
C VAL A 22 -6.33 2.62 15.97
N LEU A 23 -6.14 1.38 15.51
CA LEU A 23 -6.51 0.96 14.15
C LEU A 23 -8.02 1.12 13.90
N LYS A 24 -8.86 0.73 14.85
CA LYS A 24 -10.32 0.97 14.78
C LYS A 24 -10.65 2.47 14.74
N GLY A 25 -9.89 3.28 15.47
CA GLY A 25 -10.04 4.73 15.50
C GLY A 25 -9.71 5.41 14.17
N VAL A 26 -8.86 4.80 13.31
CA VAL A 26 -8.58 5.34 11.97
C VAL A 26 -9.86 5.39 11.12
N VAL A 27 -10.63 4.31 11.10
CA VAL A 27 -11.90 4.26 10.33
C VAL A 27 -12.86 5.36 10.81
N GLN A 28 -12.97 5.55 12.12
CA GLN A 28 -13.80 6.60 12.70
C GLN A 28 -13.31 7.99 12.31
N SER A 29 -11.99 8.24 12.35
CA SER A 29 -11.40 9.54 11.98
C SER A 29 -11.64 9.90 10.51
N LEU A 30 -11.63 8.90 9.61
CA LEU A 30 -11.98 9.11 8.20
C LEU A 30 -13.45 9.53 8.05
N MET A 31 -14.38 8.87 8.77
CA MET A 31 -15.81 9.25 8.76
C MET A 31 -16.03 10.66 9.25
N GLU A 32 -15.43 11.02 10.39
CA GLU A 32 -15.55 12.36 11.01
C GLU A 32 -14.97 13.46 10.09
N ALA A 33 -13.91 13.14 9.36
CA ALA A 33 -13.31 14.05 8.40
C ALA A 33 -14.03 14.10 7.03
N GLY A 34 -15.06 13.26 6.82
CA GLY A 34 -15.73 13.13 5.52
C GLY A 34 -14.83 12.58 4.42
N MET A 35 -13.88 11.71 4.77
CA MET A 35 -12.94 11.09 3.84
C MET A 35 -13.46 9.76 3.31
N PRO A 36 -12.99 9.30 2.14
CA PRO A 36 -13.37 8.00 1.58
C PRO A 36 -13.02 6.83 2.51
N GLN A 37 -13.92 5.85 2.63
CA GLN A 37 -13.70 4.64 3.45
C GLN A 37 -13.07 3.52 2.60
N ILE A 38 -11.88 3.78 2.05
CA ILE A 38 -11.19 2.91 1.10
C ILE A 38 -9.87 2.33 1.62
N SER A 39 -9.58 2.44 2.90
CA SER A 39 -8.39 1.79 3.50
C SER A 39 -8.35 0.29 3.18
N VAL A 40 -7.19 -0.31 3.18
CA VAL A 40 -7.04 -1.77 3.08
C VAL A 40 -7.82 -2.48 4.20
N SER A 41 -8.20 -3.74 4.01
CA SER A 41 -8.85 -4.53 5.05
C SER A 41 -7.87 -4.83 6.20
N ALA A 42 -8.40 -5.23 7.36
CA ALA A 42 -7.59 -5.62 8.51
C ALA A 42 -6.64 -6.78 8.18
N ASN A 43 -7.15 -7.79 7.44
CA ASN A 43 -6.34 -8.92 6.98
C ASN A 43 -5.24 -8.49 5.99
N GLN A 44 -5.52 -7.56 5.08
CA GLN A 44 -4.50 -6.98 4.19
C GLN A 44 -3.47 -6.16 4.96
N GLY A 45 -3.89 -5.34 5.92
CA GLY A 45 -2.98 -4.60 6.79
C GLY A 45 -2.04 -5.54 7.58
N LYS A 46 -2.59 -6.64 8.12
CA LYS A 46 -1.79 -7.69 8.77
C LYS A 46 -0.81 -8.35 7.82
N LEU A 47 -1.23 -8.63 6.58
CA LEU A 47 -0.34 -9.17 5.55
C LEU A 47 0.81 -8.21 5.25
N LEU A 48 0.55 -6.91 5.09
CA LEU A 48 1.60 -5.90 4.88
C LEU A 48 2.60 -5.87 6.03
N ASN A 49 2.13 -5.92 7.28
CA ASN A 49 2.99 -6.02 8.45
C ASN A 49 3.87 -7.28 8.41
N MET A 50 3.30 -8.44 8.08
CA MET A 50 4.04 -9.69 7.97
C MET A 50 5.09 -9.64 6.85
N LEU A 51 4.75 -9.06 5.69
CA LEU A 51 5.69 -8.90 4.58
C LEU A 51 6.88 -8.00 4.97
N ALA A 52 6.62 -6.89 5.68
CA ALA A 52 7.66 -6.02 6.20
C ALA A 52 8.59 -6.74 7.20
N LEU A 53 8.03 -7.59 8.07
CA LEU A 53 8.81 -8.44 8.98
C LEU A 53 9.62 -9.50 8.22
N LEU A 54 9.06 -10.16 7.21
CA LEU A 54 9.72 -11.18 6.40
C LEU A 54 10.94 -10.63 5.66
N CYS A 55 10.84 -9.47 5.03
CA CYS A 55 11.97 -8.81 4.37
C CYS A 55 12.87 -8.03 5.36
N ARG A 56 12.56 -8.07 6.67
CA ARG A 56 13.33 -7.36 7.71
C ARG A 56 13.49 -5.88 7.39
N ALA A 57 12.44 -5.26 6.88
CA ALA A 57 12.48 -3.89 6.40
C ALA A 57 12.91 -2.93 7.51
N LYS A 58 13.88 -2.09 7.21
CA LYS A 58 14.29 -0.93 8.02
C LYS A 58 13.83 0.38 7.41
N LYS A 59 13.66 0.40 6.10
CA LYS A 59 13.24 1.58 5.36
C LYS A 59 12.10 1.23 4.41
N ILE A 60 10.93 1.81 4.67
CA ILE A 60 9.70 1.55 3.91
C ILE A 60 9.26 2.82 3.19
N LEU A 61 8.84 2.67 1.94
CA LEU A 61 8.14 3.70 1.18
C LEU A 61 6.69 3.30 0.97
N GLU A 62 5.78 4.21 1.26
CA GLU A 62 4.35 4.06 0.97
C GLU A 62 3.89 5.15 0.02
N ILE A 63 3.21 4.78 -1.06
CA ILE A 63 2.65 5.68 -2.06
C ILE A 63 1.12 5.62 -1.94
N GLY A 64 0.53 6.65 -1.34
CA GLY A 64 -0.86 6.71 -0.91
C GLY A 64 -1.01 6.41 0.60
N THR A 65 -1.41 7.42 1.38
CA THR A 65 -1.51 7.34 2.85
C THR A 65 -2.95 7.27 3.33
N LEU A 66 -3.84 8.06 2.71
CA LEU A 66 -5.22 8.28 3.13
C LEU A 66 -5.27 8.68 4.63
N GLY A 67 -5.83 7.84 5.50
CA GLY A 67 -5.90 8.05 6.96
C GLY A 67 -4.80 7.36 7.76
N GLY A 68 -3.80 6.76 7.12
CA GLY A 68 -2.65 6.15 7.77
C GLY A 68 -2.89 4.72 8.29
N TYR A 69 -3.94 4.03 7.83
CA TYR A 69 -4.24 2.67 8.31
C TYR A 69 -3.14 1.66 7.94
N SER A 70 -2.79 1.57 6.66
CA SER A 70 -1.66 0.75 6.16
C SER A 70 -0.33 1.23 6.73
N THR A 71 -0.15 2.56 6.85
CA THR A 71 1.03 3.18 7.44
C THR A 71 1.29 2.67 8.86
N ILE A 72 0.25 2.56 9.71
CA ILE A 72 0.36 2.02 11.07
C ILE A 72 0.81 0.56 11.05
N TRP A 73 0.20 -0.27 10.20
CA TRP A 73 0.58 -1.68 10.07
C TRP A 73 2.04 -1.86 9.64
N LEU A 74 2.48 -1.09 8.64
CA LEU A 74 3.85 -1.11 8.12
C LEU A 74 4.85 -0.58 9.17
N ALA A 75 4.56 0.56 9.78
CA ALA A 75 5.46 1.19 10.75
C ALA A 75 5.63 0.36 12.03
N ARG A 76 4.62 -0.43 12.42
CA ARG A 76 4.72 -1.39 13.55
C ARG A 76 5.67 -2.55 13.29
N ALA A 77 5.95 -2.87 12.04
CA ALA A 77 6.93 -3.90 11.68
C ALA A 77 8.38 -3.40 11.75
N LEU A 78 8.59 -2.09 11.72
CA LEU A 78 9.91 -1.48 11.73
C LEU A 78 10.63 -1.65 13.07
N PRO A 79 11.95 -1.92 13.05
CA PRO A 79 12.78 -1.85 14.25
C PRO A 79 12.82 -0.44 14.85
N ALA A 80 13.46 -0.28 15.99
CA ALA A 80 13.52 1.00 16.71
C ALA A 80 14.15 2.13 15.87
N ASP A 81 15.15 1.78 15.06
CA ASP A 81 15.88 2.67 14.15
C ASP A 81 15.29 2.75 12.74
N GLY A 82 14.18 2.03 12.49
CA GLY A 82 13.54 1.99 11.17
C GLY A 82 12.75 3.25 10.84
N LYS A 83 12.58 3.51 9.55
CA LYS A 83 11.87 4.67 9.01
C LYS A 83 10.88 4.28 7.92
N LEU A 84 9.74 4.94 7.91
CA LEU A 84 8.75 4.87 6.84
C LEU A 84 8.53 6.26 6.27
N VAL A 85 8.68 6.40 4.96
CA VAL A 85 8.28 7.60 4.21
C VAL A 85 6.93 7.30 3.57
N THR A 86 5.91 8.11 3.85
CA THR A 86 4.59 8.00 3.23
C THR A 86 4.27 9.24 2.41
N ILE A 87 3.72 9.05 1.22
CA ILE A 87 3.40 10.11 0.26
C ILE A 87 1.89 10.23 0.15
N GLU A 88 1.38 11.45 0.36
CA GLU A 88 -0.04 11.76 0.23
C GLU A 88 -0.22 13.02 -0.63
N LEU A 89 -1.18 12.95 -1.55
CA LEU A 89 -1.49 14.08 -2.43
C LEU A 89 -2.28 15.17 -1.69
N GLU A 90 -3.26 14.77 -0.87
CA GLU A 90 -4.23 15.66 -0.26
C GLU A 90 -3.77 16.10 1.14
N PRO A 91 -3.50 17.40 1.36
CA PRO A 91 -3.03 17.89 2.67
C PRO A 91 -3.97 17.52 3.84
N LYS A 92 -5.28 17.52 3.60
CA LYS A 92 -6.28 17.13 4.61
C LYS A 92 -6.14 15.65 5.01
N HIS A 93 -5.88 14.76 4.04
CA HIS A 93 -5.65 13.34 4.31
C HIS A 93 -4.38 13.15 5.13
N ALA A 94 -3.30 13.83 4.75
CA ALA A 94 -2.03 13.80 5.48
C ALA A 94 -2.17 14.28 6.93
N GLU A 95 -2.97 15.31 7.19
CA GLU A 95 -3.25 15.81 8.54
C GLU A 95 -3.98 14.77 9.39
N VAL A 96 -5.04 14.15 8.85
CA VAL A 96 -5.79 13.08 9.55
C VAL A 96 -4.88 11.89 9.82
N ALA A 97 -4.09 11.47 8.83
CA ALA A 97 -3.14 10.38 8.98
C ALA A 97 -2.09 10.69 10.05
N HIS A 98 -1.51 11.89 10.05
CA HIS A 98 -0.54 12.32 11.06
C HIS A 98 -1.12 12.20 12.48
N ASN A 99 -2.34 12.68 12.69
CA ASN A 99 -3.02 12.56 13.98
C ASN A 99 -3.21 11.10 14.42
N ASN A 100 -3.51 10.19 13.48
CA ASN A 100 -3.63 8.77 13.77
C ASN A 100 -2.28 8.13 14.08
N ILE A 101 -1.21 8.52 13.37
CA ILE A 101 0.17 8.06 13.62
C ILE A 101 0.66 8.51 15.01
N VAL A 102 0.37 9.75 15.42
CA VAL A 102 0.68 10.25 16.78
C VAL A 102 -0.05 9.42 17.83
N LYS A 103 -1.37 9.15 17.65
CA LYS A 103 -2.14 8.28 18.55
C LYS A 103 -1.57 6.85 18.62
N ALA A 104 -0.94 6.39 17.55
CA ALA A 104 -0.26 5.09 17.49
C ALA A 104 1.14 5.10 18.15
N ASN A 105 1.66 6.24 18.58
CA ASN A 105 3.04 6.45 19.05
C ASN A 105 4.10 6.04 18.01
N LEU A 106 3.85 6.37 16.73
CA LEU A 106 4.71 6.04 15.60
C LEU A 106 5.29 7.26 14.87
N ASP A 107 5.02 8.47 15.37
CA ASP A 107 5.45 9.74 14.80
C ASP A 107 6.97 9.84 14.62
N SER A 108 7.75 9.25 15.51
CA SER A 108 9.21 9.20 15.40
C SER A 108 9.73 8.32 14.26
N LYS A 109 8.89 7.41 13.73
CA LYS A 109 9.26 6.47 12.65
C LYS A 109 8.70 6.88 11.28
N VAL A 110 7.66 7.71 11.24
CA VAL A 110 6.93 8.03 10.00
C VAL A 110 7.23 9.46 9.56
N GLU A 111 7.67 9.59 8.32
CA GLU A 111 7.90 10.86 7.64
C GLU A 111 6.83 11.06 6.57
N PHE A 112 6.12 12.18 6.63
CA PHE A 112 5.10 12.56 5.65
C PHE A 112 5.69 13.43 4.55
N ARG A 113 5.40 13.08 3.30
CA ARG A 113 5.65 13.90 2.12
C ARG A 113 4.31 14.22 1.46
N VAL A 114 3.95 15.51 1.44
CA VAL A 114 2.67 15.97 0.88
C VAL A 114 2.91 16.56 -0.50
N GLY A 115 2.22 16.01 -1.52
CA GLY A 115 2.33 16.43 -2.91
C GLY A 115 2.18 15.30 -3.90
N LYS A 116 2.45 15.59 -5.17
CA LYS A 116 2.39 14.58 -6.23
C LYS A 116 3.47 13.52 -6.05
N ALA A 117 3.04 12.25 -6.02
CA ALA A 117 3.95 11.15 -5.77
C ALA A 117 5.08 11.07 -6.82
N SER A 118 4.80 11.28 -8.11
CA SER A 118 5.83 11.29 -9.16
C SER A 118 6.95 12.31 -8.91
N GLU A 119 6.61 13.52 -8.45
CA GLU A 119 7.58 14.56 -8.14
C GLU A 119 8.42 14.20 -6.91
N ILE A 120 7.75 13.71 -5.85
CA ILE A 120 8.43 13.31 -4.61
C ILE A 120 9.34 12.10 -4.82
N LEU A 121 8.90 11.10 -5.59
CA LEU A 121 9.72 9.94 -5.92
C LEU A 121 10.99 10.32 -6.69
N LEU A 122 10.91 11.30 -7.61
CA LEU A 122 12.09 11.84 -8.29
C LEU A 122 13.04 12.52 -7.31
N GLN A 123 12.54 13.34 -6.39
CA GLN A 123 13.36 13.97 -5.34
C GLN A 123 14.05 12.93 -4.45
N LEU A 124 13.32 11.89 -4.01
CA LEU A 124 13.91 10.80 -3.21
C LEU A 124 15.04 10.11 -3.96
N LYS A 125 14.85 9.87 -5.27
CA LYS A 125 15.91 9.30 -6.14
C LYS A 125 17.12 10.23 -6.23
N GLU A 126 16.91 11.54 -6.45
CA GLU A 126 18.00 12.52 -6.52
C GLU A 126 18.82 12.60 -5.22
N HIS A 127 18.17 12.35 -4.07
CA HIS A 127 18.83 12.25 -2.76
C HIS A 127 19.50 10.90 -2.50
N GLY A 128 19.44 9.96 -3.46
CA GLY A 128 20.05 8.64 -3.32
C GLY A 128 19.34 7.73 -2.34
N GLU A 129 18.04 7.96 -2.12
CA GLU A 129 17.22 7.15 -1.21
C GLU A 129 17.00 5.75 -1.78
N SER A 130 16.95 4.75 -0.90
CA SER A 130 16.63 3.36 -1.26
C SER A 130 15.82 2.70 -0.14
N PHE A 131 14.95 1.75 -0.50
CA PHE A 131 13.97 1.16 0.41
C PHE A 131 13.99 -0.37 0.35
N ASP A 132 13.70 -0.99 1.51
CA ASP A 132 13.60 -2.45 1.64
C ASP A 132 12.21 -2.97 1.22
N LEU A 133 11.18 -2.16 1.45
CA LEU A 133 9.81 -2.43 1.03
C LEU A 133 9.19 -1.16 0.45
N ILE A 134 8.48 -1.30 -0.68
CA ILE A 134 7.72 -0.23 -1.31
C ILE A 134 6.28 -0.70 -1.46
N PHE A 135 5.33 0.01 -0.86
CA PHE A 135 3.90 -0.24 -0.98
C PHE A 135 3.24 0.82 -1.86
N ILE A 136 2.49 0.39 -2.87
CA ILE A 136 1.83 1.25 -3.87
C ILE A 136 0.31 1.04 -3.74
N ASP A 137 -0.40 2.03 -3.23
CA ASP A 137 -1.86 2.07 -3.17
C ASP A 137 -2.39 3.51 -3.37
N ALA A 138 -2.24 4.00 -4.59
CA ALA A 138 -2.64 5.33 -5.02
C ALA A 138 -3.50 5.28 -6.29
N ASP A 139 -3.53 6.36 -7.08
CA ASP A 139 -4.24 6.43 -8.34
C ASP A 139 -3.68 5.46 -9.38
N LYS A 140 -4.55 4.62 -9.92
CA LYS A 140 -4.14 3.50 -10.78
C LYS A 140 -3.57 3.94 -12.14
N PRO A 141 -4.02 5.05 -12.77
CA PRO A 141 -3.40 5.55 -14.00
C PRO A 141 -1.90 5.80 -13.88
N SER A 142 -1.40 6.19 -12.71
CA SER A 142 0.03 6.46 -12.47
C SER A 142 0.84 5.23 -12.07
N TYR A 143 0.23 4.07 -11.89
CA TYR A 143 0.94 2.83 -11.46
C TYR A 143 2.14 2.45 -12.34
N PRO A 144 2.10 2.57 -13.68
CA PRO A 144 3.27 2.32 -14.53
C PRO A 144 4.47 3.21 -14.17
N GLU A 145 4.21 4.49 -13.89
CA GLU A 145 5.25 5.44 -13.47
C GLU A 145 5.76 5.12 -12.07
N TYR A 146 4.85 4.79 -11.14
CA TYR A 146 5.23 4.39 -9.78
C TYR A 146 6.11 3.13 -9.77
N LEU A 147 5.82 2.13 -10.61
CA LEU A 147 6.67 0.95 -10.75
C LEU A 147 8.07 1.33 -11.23
N LYS A 148 8.16 2.15 -12.28
CA LYS A 148 9.44 2.60 -12.85
C LYS A 148 10.29 3.35 -11.81
N LEU A 149 9.69 4.24 -11.04
CA LEU A 149 10.39 5.02 -10.01
C LEU A 149 10.71 4.15 -8.78
N SER A 150 9.82 3.24 -8.40
CA SER A 150 10.08 2.28 -7.33
C SER A 150 11.29 1.40 -7.61
N LEU A 151 11.45 0.91 -8.83
CA LEU A 151 12.64 0.14 -9.24
C LEU A 151 13.94 0.96 -9.09
N GLN A 152 13.88 2.27 -9.31
CA GLN A 152 15.05 3.17 -9.16
C GLN A 152 15.34 3.52 -7.67
N LEU A 153 14.37 3.31 -6.81
CA LEU A 153 14.47 3.49 -5.35
C LEU A 153 14.67 2.15 -4.61
N SER A 154 14.97 1.10 -5.36
CA SER A 154 15.14 -0.26 -4.85
C SER A 154 16.60 -0.70 -4.90
N HIS A 155 16.92 -1.72 -4.11
CA HIS A 155 18.14 -2.52 -4.19
C HIS A 155 17.78 -4.01 -4.36
N SER A 156 18.77 -4.86 -4.59
CA SER A 156 18.52 -6.32 -4.62
C SER A 156 17.90 -6.79 -3.29
N GLY A 157 16.78 -7.49 -3.39
CA GLY A 157 15.98 -7.97 -2.25
C GLY A 157 14.82 -7.04 -1.85
N THR A 158 14.72 -5.83 -2.41
CA THR A 158 13.56 -4.96 -2.16
C THR A 158 12.27 -5.63 -2.56
N LEU A 159 11.27 -5.61 -1.68
CA LEU A 159 9.92 -6.08 -1.96
C LEU A 159 9.03 -4.91 -2.40
N ILE A 160 8.50 -4.97 -3.61
CA ILE A 160 7.47 -4.05 -4.11
C ILE A 160 6.11 -4.74 -3.99
N VAL A 161 5.16 -4.07 -3.36
CA VAL A 161 3.77 -4.53 -3.16
C VAL A 161 2.85 -3.50 -3.78
N ALA A 162 1.95 -3.92 -4.69
CA ALA A 162 0.96 -3.01 -5.27
C ALA A 162 -0.46 -3.57 -5.08
N ASP A 163 -1.36 -2.76 -4.53
CA ASP A 163 -2.75 -3.16 -4.28
C ASP A 163 -3.67 -2.82 -5.47
N ASN A 164 -4.80 -3.51 -5.54
CA ASN A 164 -5.89 -3.35 -6.50
C ASN A 164 -5.46 -3.50 -7.97
N VAL A 165 -4.60 -4.45 -8.26
CA VAL A 165 -4.09 -4.73 -9.62
C VAL A 165 -4.97 -5.66 -10.45
N VAL A 166 -6.11 -6.14 -9.90
CA VAL A 166 -7.09 -7.01 -10.59
C VAL A 166 -8.40 -6.30 -10.90
N ARG A 167 -8.75 -5.24 -10.12
CA ARG A 167 -9.89 -4.35 -10.41
C ARG A 167 -11.19 -5.11 -10.63
N TYR A 168 -11.63 -5.90 -9.63
CA TYR A 168 -12.85 -6.73 -9.71
C TYR A 168 -12.88 -7.72 -10.90
N GLY A 169 -11.69 -8.12 -11.40
CA GLY A 169 -11.58 -8.96 -12.59
C GLY A 169 -11.65 -8.19 -13.93
N GLU A 170 -11.83 -6.89 -13.88
CA GLU A 170 -11.98 -6.05 -15.09
C GLU A 170 -10.68 -6.00 -15.94
N VAL A 171 -9.54 -6.32 -15.36
CA VAL A 171 -8.25 -6.36 -16.09
C VAL A 171 -8.20 -7.37 -17.23
N VAL A 172 -9.12 -8.36 -17.28
CA VAL A 172 -9.21 -9.31 -18.42
C VAL A 172 -9.91 -8.70 -19.65
N LYS A 173 -10.58 -7.56 -19.51
CA LYS A 173 -11.28 -6.88 -20.60
C LYS A 173 -10.32 -6.08 -21.47
N LYS A 174 -10.09 -6.56 -22.72
CA LYS A 174 -9.12 -5.95 -23.65
C LYS A 174 -9.39 -4.49 -24.04
N ASN A 175 -10.64 -4.05 -23.96
CA ASN A 175 -11.08 -2.73 -24.45
C ASN A 175 -11.77 -1.94 -23.32
N SER A 176 -11.24 -1.99 -22.09
CA SER A 176 -11.77 -1.17 -21.00
C SER A 176 -11.60 0.31 -21.32
N LYS A 177 -12.60 1.11 -20.89
CA LYS A 177 -12.55 2.59 -20.95
C LYS A 177 -12.32 3.19 -19.56
N ASP A 178 -12.24 2.35 -18.52
CA ASP A 178 -11.95 2.77 -17.16
C ASP A 178 -10.44 2.98 -17.03
N GLU A 179 -10.01 4.21 -16.78
CA GLU A 179 -8.61 4.59 -16.65
C GLU A 179 -7.90 3.82 -15.53
N ASN A 180 -8.60 3.46 -14.44
CA ASN A 180 -8.03 2.65 -13.38
C ASN A 180 -7.74 1.22 -13.83
N VAL A 181 -8.63 0.64 -14.65
CA VAL A 181 -8.41 -0.69 -15.23
C VAL A 181 -7.26 -0.65 -16.23
N ILE A 182 -7.20 0.37 -17.09
CA ILE A 182 -6.13 0.56 -18.07
C ILE A 182 -4.80 0.72 -17.36
N GLY A 183 -4.73 1.55 -16.30
CA GLY A 183 -3.52 1.74 -15.50
C GLY A 183 -3.03 0.44 -14.86
N ALA A 184 -3.94 -0.35 -14.28
CA ALA A 184 -3.61 -1.66 -13.71
C ALA A 184 -3.14 -2.65 -14.79
N GLN A 185 -3.76 -2.67 -15.98
CA GLN A 185 -3.33 -3.50 -17.12
C GLN A 185 -1.90 -3.14 -17.58
N HIS A 186 -1.61 -1.84 -17.71
CA HIS A 186 -0.27 -1.37 -18.09
C HIS A 186 0.77 -1.73 -17.02
N PHE A 187 0.45 -1.52 -15.74
CA PHE A 187 1.31 -1.94 -14.64
C PHE A 187 1.61 -3.45 -14.69
N ASN A 188 0.58 -4.28 -14.81
CA ASN A 188 0.70 -5.74 -14.86
C ASN A 188 1.57 -6.19 -16.05
N THR A 189 1.40 -5.55 -17.22
CA THR A 189 2.20 -5.81 -18.41
C THR A 189 3.66 -5.44 -18.19
N MET A 190 3.93 -4.22 -17.70
CA MET A 190 5.30 -3.78 -17.39
C MET A 190 5.97 -4.69 -16.36
N LEU A 191 5.23 -5.11 -15.32
CA LEU A 191 5.75 -6.02 -14.31
C LEU A 191 6.13 -7.37 -14.92
N SER A 192 5.31 -7.90 -15.84
CA SER A 192 5.58 -9.18 -16.52
C SER A 192 6.79 -9.15 -17.45
N GLU A 193 7.12 -7.99 -18.01
CA GLU A 193 8.24 -7.78 -18.91
C GLU A 193 9.53 -7.39 -18.18
N CYS A 194 9.44 -7.01 -16.91
CA CYS A 194 10.57 -6.56 -16.11
C CYS A 194 11.49 -7.72 -15.74
N LYS A 195 12.72 -7.72 -16.29
CA LYS A 195 13.72 -8.77 -16.04
C LYS A 195 14.42 -8.63 -14.68
N ASP A 196 14.29 -7.45 -14.06
CA ASP A 196 14.98 -7.11 -12.81
C ASP A 196 14.19 -7.55 -11.57
N VAL A 197 13.02 -8.18 -11.74
CA VAL A 197 12.19 -8.67 -10.65
C VAL A 197 11.80 -10.13 -10.82
N THR A 198 11.46 -10.76 -9.69
CA THR A 198 10.66 -12.00 -9.64
C THR A 198 9.31 -11.61 -9.08
N ALA A 199 8.23 -11.79 -9.83
CA ALA A 199 6.92 -11.25 -9.48
C ALA A 199 5.77 -12.24 -9.65
N THR A 200 4.69 -12.02 -8.91
CA THR A 200 3.39 -12.69 -9.06
C THR A 200 2.26 -11.76 -8.68
N ILE A 201 1.05 -12.11 -9.10
CA ILE A 201 -0.19 -11.45 -8.68
C ILE A 201 -1.08 -12.51 -8.02
N LEU A 202 -1.54 -12.21 -6.81
CA LEU A 202 -2.49 -13.03 -6.08
C LEU A 202 -3.86 -12.34 -6.09
N GLN A 203 -4.89 -13.07 -6.50
CA GLN A 203 -6.26 -12.58 -6.36
C GLN A 203 -6.66 -12.56 -4.88
N THR A 204 -7.35 -11.51 -4.47
CA THR A 204 -7.88 -11.34 -3.12
C THR A 204 -9.40 -11.28 -3.16
N VAL A 205 -10.04 -11.86 -2.15
CA VAL A 205 -11.48 -11.80 -1.94
C VAL A 205 -11.74 -11.51 -0.47
N GLY A 206 -12.84 -10.83 -0.15
CA GLY A 206 -13.17 -10.51 1.24
C GLY A 206 -14.12 -9.32 1.35
N VAL A 207 -14.04 -8.61 2.47
CA VAL A 207 -14.89 -7.43 2.77
C VAL A 207 -14.72 -6.30 1.74
N LYS A 208 -13.58 -6.23 1.06
CA LYS A 208 -13.30 -5.25 -0.02
C LYS A 208 -13.74 -5.76 -1.41
N GLY A 209 -14.33 -6.95 -1.49
CA GLY A 209 -14.74 -7.57 -2.76
C GLY A 209 -13.61 -8.39 -3.39
N HIS A 210 -13.63 -8.48 -4.72
CA HIS A 210 -12.63 -9.20 -5.50
C HIS A 210 -11.62 -8.23 -6.09
N ASP A 211 -10.36 -8.38 -5.75
CA ASP A 211 -9.26 -7.64 -6.35
C ASP A 211 -7.98 -8.50 -6.41
N GLY A 212 -6.82 -7.91 -6.34
CA GLY A 212 -5.55 -8.61 -6.29
C GLY A 212 -4.41 -7.72 -5.86
N ILE A 213 -3.39 -8.38 -5.33
CA ILE A 213 -2.15 -7.77 -4.88
C ILE A 213 -0.98 -8.30 -5.71
N ALA A 214 -0.17 -7.42 -6.24
CA ALA A 214 1.09 -7.77 -6.88
C ALA A 214 2.23 -7.78 -5.87
N LEU A 215 3.07 -8.80 -5.96
CA LEU A 215 4.29 -8.93 -5.17
C LEU A 215 5.48 -9.07 -6.12
N ALA A 216 6.50 -8.25 -5.98
CA ALA A 216 7.70 -8.31 -6.79
C ALA A 216 8.96 -8.14 -5.93
N ILE A 217 9.92 -9.05 -6.08
CA ILE A 217 11.22 -8.97 -5.43
C ILE A 217 12.24 -8.54 -6.48
N VAL A 218 12.96 -7.46 -6.19
CA VAL A 218 14.06 -6.96 -7.05
C VAL A 218 15.25 -7.90 -6.91
N LYS A 219 15.87 -8.26 -8.05
CA LYS A 219 17.00 -9.20 -8.14
C LYS A 219 18.33 -8.56 -7.76
#